data_cc690cb62c2cb8702340256f174a50c4
#
_entry.id   cc690cb62c2cb8702340256f174a50c4
#
_cell.length_a   1.000
_cell.length_b   1.000
_cell.length_c   1.000
_cell.angle_alpha   90.00
_cell.angle_beta   90.00
_cell.angle_gamma   90.00
#
_symmetry.space_group_name_H-M   'P 1'
#
loop_
_entity.id
_entity.type
_entity.pdbx_description
1 polymer ?
#
loop_
_entity_poly.entity_id
_entity_poly.type
_entity_poly.pdbx_seq_one_letter_code
_entity_poly.pdbx_strand_id
1 'polypeptide(L)'
;YLDTPIFVVGDLRQRGQDYADRLLREVKDRRIENHVVIELFKGAGPDYFKSLDKAFEGGWSIEFSPDSHEEEVRYSLGKNYSNEDIEGSVASAFENGCNRFDLFYMTGLPNQSRESALNSARAADKLYGLVGRDDGLFVYNAPFAPFVDPGSRAFENPEKWGYRFFARTLMEHKRLLESPSWKHVLSYETIWMSKDEIANTSYDAALLLADIEFKRGRTSKEHYDSRVERTSVARDLMDRIDSIMRIPDPIERDARLWEVKDEGMRLMNSTVCNKNDLDWNAGSIWRNSPRVMKGLIRSYLR
;
A
#
# COMPACT_ATOMS: atom_id res chain seq x y z
N TYR A 1 12.78 -20.59 -6.92
CA TYR A 1 12.82 -19.21 -6.39
C TYR A 1 13.56 -18.21 -7.29
N LEU A 2 14.16 -18.64 -8.41
CA LEU A 2 14.94 -17.77 -9.28
C LEU A 2 14.11 -16.73 -10.05
N ASP A 3 12.82 -16.93 -10.17
CA ASP A 3 11.90 -16.01 -10.88
C ASP A 3 10.97 -15.25 -9.90
N THR A 4 11.18 -15.38 -8.57
CA THR A 4 10.36 -14.71 -7.56
C THR A 4 10.98 -13.35 -7.25
N PRO A 5 10.23 -12.24 -7.29
CA PRO A 5 10.73 -10.95 -6.86
C PRO A 5 11.19 -10.99 -5.39
N ILE A 6 12.23 -10.25 -5.08
CA ILE A 6 12.73 -10.08 -3.71
C ILE A 6 12.23 -8.73 -3.20
N PHE A 7 11.47 -8.73 -2.12
CA PHE A 7 11.09 -7.51 -1.44
C PHE A 7 12.03 -7.23 -0.27
N VAL A 8 12.69 -6.08 -0.31
CA VAL A 8 13.57 -5.60 0.75
C VAL A 8 12.77 -4.67 1.66
N VAL A 9 12.34 -5.18 2.79
CA VAL A 9 11.64 -4.41 3.81
C VAL A 9 12.61 -3.45 4.47
N GLY A 10 12.38 -2.16 4.30
CA GLY A 10 13.16 -1.08 4.87
C GLY A 10 14.13 -0.42 3.88
N ASP A 11 14.47 0.81 4.18
CA ASP A 11 15.38 1.64 3.38
C ASP A 11 16.84 1.23 3.65
N LEU A 12 17.56 0.79 2.61
CA LEU A 12 18.96 0.37 2.72
C LEU A 12 19.88 1.44 3.32
N ARG A 13 19.47 2.72 3.21
CA ARG A 13 20.23 3.88 3.72
C ARG A 13 20.04 4.14 5.21
N GLN A 14 19.20 3.38 5.91
CA GLN A 14 18.94 3.57 7.35
C GLN A 14 20.20 3.45 8.22
N ARG A 15 21.18 2.65 7.79
CA ARG A 15 22.47 2.50 8.47
C ARG A 15 23.57 3.41 7.89
N GLY A 16 23.19 4.39 7.09
CA GLY A 16 24.10 5.30 6.41
C GLY A 16 24.43 4.87 4.97
N GLN A 17 24.87 5.85 4.18
CA GLN A 17 25.18 5.66 2.75
C GLN A 17 26.29 4.62 2.53
N ASP A 18 27.34 4.65 3.33
CA ASP A 18 28.45 3.69 3.22
C ASP A 18 28.01 2.23 3.39
N TYR A 19 27.00 1.99 4.23
CA TYR A 19 26.44 0.66 4.40
C TYR A 19 25.66 0.24 3.16
N ALA A 20 24.80 1.12 2.64
CA ALA A 20 24.03 0.87 1.42
C ALA A 20 24.97 0.58 0.24
N ASP A 21 26.02 1.40 0.07
CA ASP A 21 26.98 1.24 -1.02
C ASP A 21 27.76 -0.07 -0.94
N ARG A 22 28.14 -0.51 0.26
CA ARG A 22 28.80 -1.81 0.44
C ARG A 22 27.86 -2.97 0.09
N LEU A 23 26.62 -2.91 0.58
CA LEU A 23 25.61 -3.92 0.30
C LEU A 23 25.34 -4.03 -1.20
N LEU A 24 25.15 -2.90 -1.89
CA LEU A 24 24.90 -2.87 -3.32
C LEU A 24 26.09 -3.41 -4.14
N ARG A 25 27.33 -3.15 -3.72
CA ARG A 25 28.51 -3.77 -4.34
C ARG A 25 28.51 -5.28 -4.18
N GLU A 26 28.23 -5.80 -2.98
CA GLU A 26 28.16 -7.24 -2.73
C GLU A 26 27.05 -7.94 -3.53
N VAL A 27 25.89 -7.28 -3.64
CA VAL A 27 24.77 -7.77 -4.45
C VAL A 27 25.17 -7.89 -5.92
N LYS A 28 25.82 -6.85 -6.45
CA LYS A 28 26.34 -6.82 -7.82
C LYS A 28 27.33 -7.96 -8.06
N ASP A 29 28.29 -8.14 -7.16
CA ASP A 29 29.33 -9.18 -7.30
C ASP A 29 28.71 -10.60 -7.28
N ARG A 30 27.59 -10.78 -6.62
CA ARG A 30 26.84 -12.05 -6.56
C ARG A 30 25.92 -12.27 -7.75
N ARG A 31 25.71 -11.27 -8.60
CA ARG A 31 24.84 -11.31 -9.78
C ARG A 31 23.45 -11.86 -9.47
N ILE A 32 22.72 -11.13 -8.64
CA ILE A 32 21.33 -11.48 -8.32
C ILE A 32 20.45 -11.14 -9.52
N GLU A 33 19.90 -12.17 -10.16
CA GLU A 33 19.05 -12.06 -11.35
C GLU A 33 17.57 -11.82 -11.03
N ASN A 34 17.17 -11.88 -9.75
CA ASN A 34 15.81 -11.62 -9.33
C ASN A 34 15.48 -10.14 -9.49
N HIS A 35 14.23 -9.84 -9.84
CA HIS A 35 13.69 -8.49 -9.70
C HIS A 35 13.64 -8.10 -8.23
N VAL A 36 14.08 -6.89 -7.87
CA VAL A 36 14.12 -6.45 -6.48
C VAL A 36 13.23 -5.24 -6.26
N VAL A 37 12.35 -5.31 -5.27
CA VAL A 37 11.54 -4.19 -4.79
C VAL A 37 12.17 -3.62 -3.53
N ILE A 38 12.40 -2.31 -3.49
CA ILE A 38 13.05 -1.62 -2.38
C ILE A 38 12.13 -0.59 -1.79
N GLU A 39 11.99 -0.62 -0.48
CA GLU A 39 11.23 0.37 0.25
C GLU A 39 12.09 1.62 0.54
N LEU A 40 11.50 2.80 0.38
CA LEU A 40 12.11 4.08 0.76
C LEU A 40 11.35 4.71 1.92
N PHE A 41 12.08 5.21 2.92
CA PHE A 41 11.51 5.99 4.03
C PHE A 41 11.65 7.50 3.84
N LYS A 42 12.49 7.92 2.91
CA LYS A 42 12.65 9.30 2.47
C LYS A 42 13.07 9.34 1.00
N GLY A 43 12.87 10.46 0.34
CA GLY A 43 13.31 10.69 -1.02
C GLY A 43 14.78 10.32 -1.26
N ALA A 44 15.10 9.95 -2.49
CA ALA A 44 16.44 9.60 -2.93
C ALA A 44 16.82 10.37 -4.19
N GLY A 45 18.11 10.66 -4.33
CA GLY A 45 18.65 11.35 -5.50
C GLY A 45 19.19 10.39 -6.56
N PRO A 46 19.62 10.92 -7.71
CA PRO A 46 20.03 10.15 -8.89
C PRO A 46 21.17 9.19 -8.62
N ASP A 47 22.13 9.54 -7.77
CA ASP A 47 23.29 8.69 -7.50
C ASP A 47 22.91 7.38 -6.79
N TYR A 48 21.91 7.44 -5.91
CA TYR A 48 21.38 6.23 -5.28
C TYR A 48 20.69 5.33 -6.31
N PHE A 49 19.84 5.88 -7.15
CA PHE A 49 19.14 5.12 -8.19
C PHE A 49 20.09 4.53 -9.24
N LYS A 50 21.14 5.27 -9.64
CA LYS A 50 22.23 4.72 -10.48
C LYS A 50 22.94 3.54 -9.81
N SER A 51 23.07 3.57 -8.48
CA SER A 51 23.70 2.48 -7.75
C SER A 51 22.78 1.24 -7.70
N LEU A 52 21.47 1.42 -7.61
CA LEU A 52 20.47 0.34 -7.71
C LEU A 52 20.52 -0.29 -9.10
N ASP A 53 20.47 0.52 -10.16
CA ASP A 53 20.50 0.05 -11.55
C ASP A 53 21.75 -0.77 -11.86
N LYS A 54 22.90 -0.37 -11.31
CA LYS A 54 24.16 -1.12 -11.45
C LYS A 54 24.21 -2.41 -10.63
N ALA A 55 23.43 -2.49 -9.55
CA ALA A 55 23.47 -3.61 -8.63
C ALA A 55 22.51 -4.74 -8.99
N PHE A 56 21.37 -4.42 -9.58
CA PHE A 56 20.27 -5.35 -9.83
C PHE A 56 20.07 -5.64 -11.32
N GLU A 57 20.75 -6.67 -11.83
CA GLU A 57 20.65 -7.09 -13.24
C GLU A 57 19.24 -7.56 -13.62
N GLY A 58 18.44 -8.09 -12.67
CA GLY A 58 17.06 -8.50 -12.87
C GLY A 58 16.04 -7.35 -12.87
N GLY A 59 16.51 -6.11 -12.74
CA GLY A 59 15.68 -4.91 -12.60
C GLY A 59 15.25 -4.63 -11.17
N TRP A 60 14.71 -3.43 -10.96
CA TRP A 60 14.32 -2.97 -9.62
C TRP A 60 13.10 -2.07 -9.66
N SER A 61 12.41 -2.03 -8.53
CA SER A 61 11.23 -1.21 -8.29
C SER A 61 11.31 -0.56 -6.91
N ILE A 62 10.53 0.49 -6.73
CA ILE A 62 10.46 1.25 -5.49
C ILE A 62 9.05 1.17 -4.89
N GLU A 63 9.00 1.00 -3.58
CA GLU A 63 7.85 1.35 -2.76
C GLU A 63 8.20 2.53 -1.87
N PHE A 64 7.40 3.59 -1.91
CA PHE A 64 7.61 4.79 -1.13
C PHE A 64 6.32 5.23 -0.46
N SER A 65 6.34 5.36 0.86
CA SER A 65 5.20 5.74 1.68
C SER A 65 5.42 7.13 2.31
N PRO A 66 5.13 8.23 1.59
CA PRO A 66 5.14 9.55 2.21
C PRO A 66 3.97 9.79 3.15
N ASP A 67 2.94 8.95 3.12
CA ASP A 67 1.72 8.93 3.93
C ASP A 67 0.76 10.09 3.57
N SER A 68 1.23 11.31 3.38
CA SER A 68 0.42 12.47 3.01
C SER A 68 1.16 13.38 2.02
N HIS A 69 0.40 13.98 1.10
CA HIS A 69 0.91 15.09 0.27
C HIS A 69 1.01 16.39 1.07
N GLU A 70 0.16 16.59 2.07
CA GLU A 70 0.24 17.75 2.95
C GLU A 70 1.48 17.64 3.85
N GLU A 71 2.40 18.58 3.70
CA GLU A 71 3.68 18.57 4.40
C GLU A 71 3.53 18.63 5.92
N GLU A 72 2.59 19.42 6.43
CA GLU A 72 2.32 19.52 7.87
C GLU A 72 1.86 18.18 8.46
N VAL A 73 1.00 17.43 7.73
CA VAL A 73 0.58 16.09 8.13
C VAL A 73 1.79 15.15 8.13
N ARG A 74 2.58 15.17 7.07
CA ARG A 74 3.78 14.33 6.91
C ARG A 74 4.82 14.63 7.99
N TYR A 75 5.07 15.90 8.29
CA TYR A 75 6.01 16.34 9.33
C TYR A 75 5.56 15.91 10.73
N SER A 76 4.25 15.90 11.00
CA SER A 76 3.72 15.43 12.28
C SER A 76 4.04 13.93 12.53
N LEU A 77 4.25 13.16 11.46
CA LEU A 77 4.66 11.76 11.53
C LEU A 77 6.19 11.56 11.57
N GLY A 78 6.96 12.67 11.59
CA GLY A 78 8.42 12.65 11.61
C GLY A 78 9.07 12.46 10.25
N LYS A 79 8.31 12.59 9.15
CA LYS A 79 8.79 12.50 7.77
C LYS A 79 9.09 13.89 7.23
N ASN A 80 10.25 14.45 7.63
CA ASN A 80 10.66 15.83 7.38
C ASN A 80 11.35 15.98 6.00
N TYR A 81 10.58 15.87 4.92
CA TYR A 81 11.00 16.13 3.55
C TYR A 81 9.86 16.76 2.75
N SER A 82 10.20 17.53 1.73
CA SER A 82 9.26 18.33 0.94
C SER A 82 8.54 17.52 -0.14
N ASN A 83 7.56 18.15 -0.80
CA ASN A 83 6.91 17.58 -1.97
C ASN A 83 7.88 17.52 -3.16
N GLU A 84 8.79 18.50 -3.28
CA GLU A 84 9.86 18.53 -4.28
C GLU A 84 10.81 17.32 -4.12
N ASP A 85 11.09 16.88 -2.88
CA ASP A 85 11.89 15.69 -2.62
C ASP A 85 11.18 14.41 -3.11
N ILE A 86 9.85 14.34 -2.97
CA ILE A 86 9.05 13.22 -3.49
C ILE A 86 9.07 13.24 -5.02
N GLU A 87 8.74 14.37 -5.61
CA GLU A 87 8.68 14.58 -7.06
C GLU A 87 10.04 14.30 -7.72
N GLY A 88 11.11 14.85 -7.14
CA GLY A 88 12.48 14.62 -7.59
C GLY A 88 12.89 13.15 -7.50
N SER A 89 12.45 12.43 -6.46
CA SER A 89 12.70 10.99 -6.31
C SER A 89 11.98 10.18 -7.38
N VAL A 90 10.70 10.49 -7.66
CA VAL A 90 9.92 9.81 -8.70
C VAL A 90 10.57 10.02 -10.07
N ALA A 91 10.83 11.26 -10.46
CA ALA A 91 11.45 11.59 -11.74
C ALA A 91 12.82 10.89 -11.88
N SER A 92 13.68 11.06 -10.88
CA SER A 92 15.03 10.51 -10.90
C SER A 92 15.06 8.97 -10.90
N ALA A 93 14.11 8.29 -10.26
CA ALA A 93 14.04 6.84 -10.30
C ALA A 93 13.81 6.35 -11.74
N PHE A 94 12.85 6.91 -12.46
CA PHE A 94 12.55 6.51 -13.85
C PHE A 94 13.67 6.89 -14.82
N GLU A 95 14.31 8.05 -14.64
CA GLU A 95 15.49 8.44 -15.42
C GLU A 95 16.66 7.48 -15.27
N ASN A 96 16.71 6.72 -14.17
CA ASN A 96 17.78 5.79 -13.85
C ASN A 96 17.36 4.31 -13.90
N GLY A 97 16.30 3.96 -14.63
CA GLY A 97 15.97 2.57 -14.95
C GLY A 97 14.97 1.89 -14.02
N CYS A 98 14.29 2.62 -13.11
CA CYS A 98 13.22 2.06 -12.28
C CYS A 98 12.12 1.45 -13.15
N ASN A 99 11.77 0.19 -12.89
CA ASN A 99 10.71 -0.49 -13.63
C ASN A 99 9.31 -0.10 -13.15
N ARG A 100 9.18 0.08 -11.82
CA ARG A 100 7.92 0.41 -11.18
C ARG A 100 8.17 1.22 -9.92
N PHE A 101 7.34 2.24 -9.70
CA PHE A 101 7.36 3.08 -8.52
C PHE A 101 5.96 3.13 -7.91
N ASP A 102 5.80 2.52 -6.75
CA ASP A 102 4.57 2.51 -5.99
C ASP A 102 4.64 3.57 -4.89
N LEU A 103 3.73 4.53 -4.92
CA LEU A 103 3.66 5.63 -3.97
C LEU A 103 2.39 5.54 -3.15
N PHE A 104 2.53 5.47 -1.83
CA PHE A 104 1.42 5.24 -0.91
C PHE A 104 1.10 6.48 -0.09
N TYR A 105 -0.10 7.00 -0.27
CA TYR A 105 -0.75 7.94 0.62
C TYR A 105 -1.76 7.23 1.51
N MET A 106 -2.01 7.77 2.69
CA MET A 106 -2.86 7.14 3.71
C MET A 106 -3.96 8.06 4.16
N THR A 107 -5.07 7.47 4.62
CA THR A 107 -6.22 8.16 5.20
C THR A 107 -6.36 7.77 6.66
N GLY A 108 -6.66 8.75 7.54
CA GLY A 108 -6.82 8.51 8.98
C GLY A 108 -5.55 8.82 9.77
N LEU A 109 -4.76 9.76 9.30
CA LEU A 109 -3.53 10.21 9.95
C LEU A 109 -3.78 11.33 10.98
N PRO A 110 -2.87 11.53 11.94
CA PRO A 110 -2.86 12.74 12.79
C PRO A 110 -2.82 14.01 11.96
N ASN A 111 -3.53 15.05 12.39
CA ASN A 111 -3.65 16.35 11.73
C ASN A 111 -4.24 16.30 10.30
N GLN A 112 -4.79 15.18 9.89
CA GLN A 112 -5.36 15.01 8.56
C GLN A 112 -6.88 15.21 8.58
N SER A 113 -7.37 16.17 7.81
CA SER A 113 -8.79 16.32 7.49
C SER A 113 -9.16 15.48 6.25
N ARG A 114 -10.47 15.34 6.00
CA ARG A 114 -10.97 14.76 4.75
C ARG A 114 -10.38 15.44 3.52
N GLU A 115 -10.36 16.76 3.49
CA GLU A 115 -9.83 17.53 2.34
C GLU A 115 -8.33 17.30 2.15
N SER A 116 -7.56 17.26 3.25
CA SER A 116 -6.14 16.95 3.23
C SER A 116 -5.86 15.54 2.65
N ALA A 117 -6.65 14.54 3.01
CA ALA A 117 -6.53 13.21 2.43
C ALA A 117 -6.85 13.20 0.92
N LEU A 118 -7.88 13.92 0.48
CA LEU A 118 -8.21 14.06 -0.94
C LEU A 118 -7.17 14.85 -1.74
N ASN A 119 -6.48 15.82 -1.12
CA ASN A 119 -5.36 16.52 -1.75
C ASN A 119 -4.20 15.57 -2.07
N SER A 120 -3.98 14.56 -1.22
CA SER A 120 -3.00 13.50 -1.52
C SER A 120 -3.36 12.71 -2.78
N ALA A 121 -4.65 12.41 -3.00
CA ALA A 121 -5.10 11.79 -4.24
C ALA A 121 -4.96 12.73 -5.45
N ARG A 122 -5.29 14.04 -5.29
CA ARG A 122 -5.13 15.04 -6.37
C ARG A 122 -3.68 15.23 -6.80
N ALA A 123 -2.73 15.08 -5.87
CA ALA A 123 -1.31 15.18 -6.17
C ALA A 123 -0.84 14.14 -7.19
N ALA A 124 -1.54 13.01 -7.33
CA ALA A 124 -1.25 12.00 -8.35
C ALA A 124 -1.27 12.61 -9.77
N ASP A 125 -2.13 13.59 -10.03
CA ASP A 125 -2.19 14.24 -11.35
C ASP A 125 -0.85 14.90 -11.71
N LYS A 126 -0.24 15.63 -10.79
CA LYS A 126 1.09 16.24 -11.00
C LYS A 126 2.17 15.18 -11.15
N LEU A 127 2.17 14.16 -10.28
CA LEU A 127 3.16 13.08 -10.29
C LEU A 127 3.15 12.29 -11.61
N TYR A 128 1.98 11.95 -12.12
CA TYR A 128 1.85 11.31 -13.44
C TYR A 128 2.36 12.19 -14.58
N GLY A 129 2.28 13.52 -14.44
CA GLY A 129 2.83 14.48 -15.41
C GLY A 129 4.35 14.56 -15.44
N LEU A 130 5.04 14.15 -14.37
CA LEU A 130 6.51 14.18 -14.28
C LEU A 130 7.17 12.99 -14.99
N VAL A 131 6.44 11.89 -15.15
CA VAL A 131 6.98 10.66 -15.70
C VAL A 131 6.58 10.56 -17.16
N GLY A 132 7.57 10.60 -18.08
CA GLY A 132 7.34 10.50 -19.52
C GLY A 132 6.86 9.11 -20.00
N ARG A 133 6.55 8.19 -19.08
CA ARG A 133 6.04 6.83 -19.33
C ARG A 133 4.63 6.72 -18.77
N ASP A 134 3.74 6.13 -19.53
CA ASP A 134 2.36 5.89 -19.08
C ASP A 134 2.23 4.70 -18.12
N ASP A 135 3.22 3.83 -18.09
CA ASP A 135 3.30 2.63 -17.26
C ASP A 135 4.40 2.74 -16.20
N GLY A 136 4.21 2.25 -15.04
CA GLY A 136 5.25 2.09 -14.02
C GLY A 136 5.10 2.97 -12.79
N LEU A 137 4.48 4.14 -12.84
CA LEU A 137 4.13 4.90 -11.63
C LEU A 137 2.71 4.56 -11.19
N PHE A 138 2.57 4.12 -9.94
CA PHE A 138 1.27 3.85 -9.31
C PHE A 138 1.15 4.65 -8.03
N VAL A 139 0.03 5.34 -7.88
CA VAL A 139 -0.29 6.12 -6.68
C VAL A 139 -1.48 5.48 -5.98
N TYR A 140 -1.33 5.21 -4.71
CA TYR A 140 -2.35 4.63 -3.86
C TYR A 140 -2.77 5.60 -2.78
N ASN A 141 -4.05 5.61 -2.44
CA ASN A 141 -4.56 6.26 -1.26
C ASN A 141 -5.48 5.27 -0.55
N ALA A 142 -5.06 4.78 0.59
CA ALA A 142 -5.74 3.74 1.35
C ALA A 142 -5.83 4.15 2.83
N PRO A 143 -6.74 3.56 3.62
CA PRO A 143 -6.67 3.72 5.05
C PRO A 143 -5.29 3.28 5.53
N PHE A 144 -4.76 4.01 6.51
CA PHE A 144 -3.68 3.48 7.34
C PHE A 144 -4.10 2.10 7.86
N ALA A 145 -3.19 1.20 8.18
CA ALA A 145 -3.50 -0.17 8.59
C ALA A 145 -4.76 -0.26 9.50
N PRO A 146 -5.47 -1.38 9.60
CA PRO A 146 -6.67 -1.49 10.42
C PRO A 146 -6.41 -1.26 11.92
N PHE A 147 -5.14 -1.14 12.30
CA PHE A 147 -4.70 -0.84 13.66
C PHE A 147 -3.42 0.00 13.63
N VAL A 148 -3.22 0.79 14.68
CA VAL A 148 -1.94 1.45 14.94
C VAL A 148 -1.04 0.48 15.69
N ASP A 149 0.20 0.34 15.25
CA ASP A 149 1.13 -0.68 15.74
C ASP A 149 1.35 -0.59 17.27
N PRO A 150 1.10 -1.68 18.02
CA PRO A 150 1.45 -1.76 19.43
C PRO A 150 2.94 -1.50 19.66
N GLY A 151 3.25 -0.68 20.65
CA GLY A 151 4.63 -0.23 20.93
C GLY A 151 5.09 0.98 20.11
N SER A 152 4.32 1.45 19.12
CA SER A 152 4.58 2.73 18.48
C SER A 152 4.29 3.90 19.43
N ARG A 153 4.93 5.06 19.16
CA ARG A 153 4.69 6.28 19.96
C ARG A 153 3.22 6.71 19.95
N ALA A 154 2.54 6.51 18.83
CA ALA A 154 1.12 6.83 18.68
C ALA A 154 0.23 5.88 19.47
N PHE A 155 0.55 4.59 19.50
CA PHE A 155 -0.17 3.59 20.30
C PHE A 155 0.00 3.82 21.81
N GLU A 156 1.22 4.13 22.25
CA GLU A 156 1.51 4.34 23.67
C GLU A 156 0.96 5.68 24.20
N ASN A 157 0.85 6.71 23.34
CA ASN A 157 0.37 8.04 23.71
C ASN A 157 -0.72 8.53 22.76
N PRO A 158 -1.87 7.86 22.66
CA PRO A 158 -2.88 8.14 21.65
C PRO A 158 -3.43 9.56 21.72
N GLU A 159 -3.65 10.09 22.91
CA GLU A 159 -4.17 11.46 23.10
C GLU A 159 -3.24 12.52 22.50
N LYS A 160 -1.93 12.33 22.65
CA LYS A 160 -0.93 13.24 22.07
C LYS A 160 -0.97 13.24 20.54
N TRP A 161 -1.33 12.11 19.93
CA TRP A 161 -1.40 11.92 18.49
C TRP A 161 -2.81 12.07 17.93
N GLY A 162 -3.78 12.41 18.78
CA GLY A 162 -5.17 12.59 18.39
C GLY A 162 -5.89 11.31 17.97
N TYR A 163 -5.44 10.14 18.47
CA TYR A 163 -6.10 8.87 18.24
C TYR A 163 -7.07 8.53 19.39
N ARG A 164 -8.20 7.91 19.01
CA ARG A 164 -9.11 7.22 19.90
C ARG A 164 -9.17 5.77 19.49
N PHE A 165 -8.77 4.84 20.39
CA PHE A 165 -8.75 3.41 20.09
C PHE A 165 -10.02 2.71 20.56
N PHE A 166 -10.50 1.75 19.74
CA PHE A 166 -11.59 0.83 20.03
C PHE A 166 -11.08 -0.56 20.42
N ALA A 167 -9.80 -0.84 20.17
CA ALA A 167 -9.12 -2.05 20.60
C ALA A 167 -7.65 -1.73 20.90
N ARG A 168 -7.14 -2.28 22.01
CA ARG A 168 -5.75 -2.16 22.43
C ARG A 168 -5.10 -3.48 22.78
N THR A 169 -5.91 -4.48 23.06
CA THR A 169 -5.44 -5.84 23.39
C THR A 169 -5.64 -6.79 22.22
N LEU A 170 -4.86 -7.87 22.18
CA LEU A 170 -5.00 -8.91 21.15
C LEU A 170 -6.43 -9.47 21.08
N MET A 171 -7.09 -9.64 22.23
CA MET A 171 -8.46 -10.14 22.28
C MET A 171 -9.49 -9.17 21.72
N GLU A 172 -9.29 -7.85 21.95
CA GLU A 172 -10.15 -6.81 21.38
C GLU A 172 -9.96 -6.74 19.86
N HIS A 173 -8.71 -6.77 19.37
CA HIS A 173 -8.42 -6.82 17.94
C HIS A 173 -9.03 -8.07 17.29
N LYS A 174 -8.93 -9.25 17.93
CA LYS A 174 -9.58 -10.46 17.43
C LYS A 174 -11.08 -10.26 17.26
N ARG A 175 -11.75 -9.62 18.23
CA ARG A 175 -13.21 -9.35 18.14
C ARG A 175 -13.52 -8.38 16.99
N LEU A 176 -12.66 -7.38 16.75
CA LEU A 176 -12.84 -6.47 15.61
C LEU A 176 -12.69 -7.20 14.26
N LEU A 177 -11.79 -8.18 14.17
CA LEU A 177 -11.63 -8.99 12.94
C LEU A 177 -12.85 -9.87 12.62
N GLU A 178 -13.72 -10.12 13.60
CA GLU A 178 -15.01 -10.82 13.42
C GLU A 178 -16.10 -9.87 12.88
N SER A 179 -15.79 -8.59 12.70
CA SER A 179 -16.74 -7.58 12.23
C SER A 179 -17.07 -7.73 10.74
N PRO A 180 -18.31 -7.35 10.34
CA PRO A 180 -18.82 -7.66 9.00
C PRO A 180 -18.26 -6.77 7.87
N SER A 181 -17.53 -5.71 8.19
CA SER A 181 -16.91 -4.85 7.17
C SER A 181 -15.57 -4.28 7.65
N TRP A 182 -14.70 -3.92 6.69
CA TRP A 182 -13.39 -3.37 6.99
C TRP A 182 -13.44 -2.08 7.83
N LYS A 183 -14.46 -1.24 7.68
CA LYS A 183 -14.69 -0.08 8.52
C LYS A 183 -14.81 -0.46 10.00
N HIS A 184 -15.55 -1.52 10.30
CA HIS A 184 -15.73 -2.00 11.67
C HIS A 184 -14.46 -2.67 12.23
N VAL A 185 -13.60 -3.19 11.36
CA VAL A 185 -12.29 -3.75 11.74
C VAL A 185 -11.31 -2.66 12.17
N LEU A 186 -11.46 -1.41 11.70
CA LEU A 186 -10.60 -0.31 12.14
C LEU A 186 -10.63 -0.19 13.66
N SER A 187 -9.48 -0.33 14.29
CA SER A 187 -9.33 -0.25 15.75
C SER A 187 -9.23 1.18 16.28
N TYR A 188 -9.27 2.17 15.41
CA TYR A 188 -9.07 3.58 15.77
C TYR A 188 -9.94 4.52 14.94
N GLU A 189 -10.03 5.73 15.43
CA GLU A 189 -10.37 6.94 14.69
C GLU A 189 -9.46 8.08 15.17
N THR A 190 -9.52 9.23 14.52
CA THR A 190 -8.77 10.42 14.94
C THR A 190 -9.72 11.51 15.43
N ILE A 191 -9.21 12.51 16.14
CA ILE A 191 -10.01 13.69 16.51
C ILE A 191 -10.41 14.54 15.30
N TRP A 192 -9.81 14.31 14.12
CA TRP A 192 -10.06 15.02 12.85
C TRP A 192 -10.99 14.26 11.93
N MET A 193 -11.03 12.94 12.02
CA MET A 193 -11.90 12.08 11.21
C MET A 193 -12.39 10.88 12.03
N SER A 194 -13.70 10.70 12.07
CA SER A 194 -14.34 9.49 12.57
C SER A 194 -14.06 8.27 11.67
N LYS A 195 -14.34 7.06 12.15
CA LYS A 195 -14.28 5.86 11.32
C LYS A 195 -15.08 5.97 10.02
N ASP A 196 -16.27 6.56 10.10
CA ASP A 196 -17.15 6.79 8.95
C ASP A 196 -16.52 7.74 7.94
N GLU A 197 -15.90 8.83 8.42
CA GLU A 197 -15.19 9.76 7.56
C GLU A 197 -13.93 9.14 6.95
N ILE A 198 -13.16 8.37 7.70
CA ILE A 198 -11.99 7.63 7.17
C ILE A 198 -12.44 6.69 6.05
N ALA A 199 -13.49 5.91 6.26
CA ALA A 199 -13.99 4.96 5.27
C ALA A 199 -14.50 5.67 4.01
N ASN A 200 -15.36 6.66 4.17
CA ASN A 200 -15.94 7.40 3.05
C ASN A 200 -14.87 8.19 2.28
N THR A 201 -13.91 8.81 2.97
CA THR A 201 -12.79 9.53 2.34
C THR A 201 -11.93 8.59 1.52
N SER A 202 -11.72 7.36 2.00
CA SER A 202 -10.94 6.35 1.24
C SER A 202 -11.63 5.95 -0.06
N TYR A 203 -12.95 5.80 -0.07
CA TYR A 203 -13.71 5.57 -1.30
C TYR A 203 -13.67 6.78 -2.24
N ASP A 204 -13.84 8.00 -1.69
CA ASP A 204 -13.74 9.23 -2.49
C ASP A 204 -12.37 9.39 -3.13
N ALA A 205 -11.30 9.11 -2.39
CA ALA A 205 -9.93 9.14 -2.90
C ALA A 205 -9.69 8.09 -4.00
N ALA A 206 -10.24 6.87 -3.84
CA ALA A 206 -10.14 5.82 -4.84
C ALA A 206 -10.86 6.20 -6.17
N LEU A 207 -12.05 6.82 -6.08
CA LEU A 207 -12.79 7.32 -7.23
C LEU A 207 -12.05 8.49 -7.91
N LEU A 208 -11.49 9.39 -7.12
CA LEU A 208 -10.72 10.53 -7.63
C LEU A 208 -9.45 10.07 -8.37
N LEU A 209 -8.72 9.10 -7.83
CA LEU A 209 -7.56 8.50 -8.49
C LEU A 209 -7.98 7.81 -9.81
N ALA A 210 -9.07 7.05 -9.81
CA ALA A 210 -9.58 6.41 -11.02
C ALA A 210 -9.91 7.46 -12.10
N ASP A 211 -10.54 8.57 -11.73
CA ASP A 211 -10.88 9.66 -12.63
C ASP A 211 -9.62 10.35 -13.20
N ILE A 212 -8.61 10.62 -12.37
CA ILE A 212 -7.34 11.19 -12.80
C ILE A 212 -6.63 10.26 -13.79
N GLU A 213 -6.52 8.96 -13.48
CA GLU A 213 -5.89 7.98 -14.36
C GLU A 213 -6.62 7.86 -15.70
N PHE A 214 -7.96 7.88 -15.69
CA PHE A 214 -8.75 7.83 -16.91
C PHE A 214 -8.57 9.10 -17.77
N LYS A 215 -8.64 10.30 -17.17
CA LYS A 215 -8.41 11.57 -17.87
C LYS A 215 -7.03 11.69 -18.50
N ARG A 216 -6.04 11.04 -17.88
CA ARG A 216 -4.67 10.97 -18.41
C ARG A 216 -4.43 9.84 -19.40
N GLY A 217 -5.44 9.06 -19.74
CA GLY A 217 -5.32 7.93 -20.66
C GLY A 217 -4.53 6.75 -20.10
N ARG A 218 -4.29 6.68 -18.79
CA ARG A 218 -3.53 5.62 -18.12
C ARG A 218 -4.33 4.34 -17.90
N THR A 219 -5.64 4.41 -18.04
CA THR A 219 -6.53 3.26 -17.92
C THR A 219 -7.59 3.26 -19.01
N SER A 220 -8.02 2.09 -19.44
CA SER A 220 -9.11 1.98 -20.41
C SER A 220 -10.45 2.37 -19.78
N LYS A 221 -11.42 2.76 -20.64
CA LYS A 221 -12.77 3.07 -20.18
C LYS A 221 -13.41 1.89 -19.44
N GLU A 222 -13.21 0.68 -19.93
CA GLU A 222 -13.74 -0.53 -19.31
C GLU A 222 -13.18 -0.72 -17.88
N HIS A 223 -11.87 -0.57 -17.71
CA HIS A 223 -11.25 -0.65 -16.39
C HIS A 223 -11.70 0.47 -15.46
N TYR A 224 -11.83 1.69 -15.97
CA TYR A 224 -12.35 2.83 -15.21
C TYR A 224 -13.78 2.56 -14.73
N ASP A 225 -14.71 2.19 -15.65
CA ASP A 225 -16.10 1.91 -15.33
C ASP A 225 -16.20 0.77 -14.29
N SER A 226 -15.42 -0.30 -14.46
CA SER A 226 -15.37 -1.41 -13.50
C SER A 226 -14.86 -0.99 -12.12
N ARG A 227 -13.87 -0.09 -12.03
CA ARG A 227 -13.40 0.44 -10.74
C ARG A 227 -14.45 1.31 -10.06
N VAL A 228 -15.11 2.18 -10.81
CA VAL A 228 -16.21 3.04 -10.30
C VAL A 228 -17.35 2.19 -9.79
N GLU A 229 -17.82 1.22 -10.58
CA GLU A 229 -18.90 0.31 -10.20
C GLU A 229 -18.55 -0.46 -8.91
N ARG A 230 -17.39 -1.12 -8.87
CA ARG A 230 -16.95 -1.88 -7.69
C ARG A 230 -16.85 -1.01 -6.43
N THR A 231 -16.31 0.20 -6.56
CA THR A 231 -16.20 1.14 -5.43
C THR A 231 -17.58 1.57 -4.94
N SER A 232 -18.50 1.86 -5.85
CA SER A 232 -19.87 2.22 -5.50
C SER A 232 -20.62 1.08 -4.82
N VAL A 233 -20.53 -0.13 -5.36
CA VAL A 233 -21.14 -1.34 -4.76
C VAL A 233 -20.54 -1.63 -3.38
N ALA A 234 -19.22 -1.47 -3.22
CA ALA A 234 -18.57 -1.66 -1.91
C ALA A 234 -19.03 -0.64 -0.87
N ARG A 235 -19.23 0.64 -1.27
CA ARG A 235 -19.78 1.69 -0.40
C ARG A 235 -21.23 1.39 -0.02
N ASP A 236 -22.10 1.07 -0.99
CA ASP A 236 -23.50 0.74 -0.74
C ASP A 236 -23.64 -0.48 0.19
N LEU A 237 -22.79 -1.50 0.01
CA LEU A 237 -22.77 -2.66 0.89
C LEU A 237 -22.36 -2.27 2.31
N MET A 238 -21.36 -1.38 2.47
CA MET A 238 -20.94 -0.87 3.77
C MET A 238 -22.11 -0.14 4.48
N ASP A 239 -22.85 0.72 3.77
CA ASP A 239 -23.99 1.45 4.32
C ASP A 239 -25.15 0.50 4.72
N ARG A 240 -25.36 -0.56 3.92
CA ARG A 240 -26.34 -1.62 4.26
C ARG A 240 -25.91 -2.39 5.51
N ILE A 241 -24.63 -2.77 5.61
CA ILE A 241 -24.07 -3.41 6.80
C ILE A 241 -24.25 -2.51 8.03
N ASP A 242 -23.97 -1.21 7.91
CA ASP A 242 -24.18 -0.25 9.00
C ASP A 242 -25.64 -0.21 9.48
N SER A 243 -26.55 -0.27 8.54
CA SER A 243 -27.99 -0.31 8.85
C SER A 243 -28.37 -1.60 9.58
N ILE A 244 -27.82 -2.73 9.14
CA ILE A 244 -28.03 -4.05 9.78
C ILE A 244 -27.43 -4.06 11.19
N MET A 245 -26.24 -3.49 11.38
CA MET A 245 -25.56 -3.45 12.69
C MET A 245 -26.32 -2.63 13.74
N ARG A 246 -27.26 -1.77 13.33
CA ARG A 246 -28.16 -1.03 14.24
C ARG A 246 -29.36 -1.85 14.71
N ILE A 247 -29.61 -3.03 14.16
CA ILE A 247 -30.69 -3.92 14.58
C ILE A 247 -30.39 -4.42 16.00
N PRO A 248 -31.28 -4.18 17.00
CA PRO A 248 -31.02 -4.55 18.39
C PRO A 248 -31.01 -6.07 18.60
N ASP A 249 -31.90 -6.79 17.90
CA ASP A 249 -32.02 -8.25 18.00
C ASP A 249 -30.83 -8.92 17.30
N PRO A 250 -29.96 -9.66 18.02
CA PRO A 250 -28.81 -10.33 17.45
C PRO A 250 -29.18 -11.43 16.44
N ILE A 251 -30.32 -12.13 16.65
CA ILE A 251 -30.75 -13.22 15.75
C ILE A 251 -31.18 -12.63 14.39
N GLU A 252 -31.99 -11.57 14.43
CA GLU A 252 -32.38 -10.87 13.21
C GLU A 252 -31.16 -10.23 12.51
N ARG A 253 -30.29 -9.58 13.27
CA ARG A 253 -29.07 -8.98 12.74
C ARG A 253 -28.19 -10.00 12.02
N ASP A 254 -27.94 -11.16 12.64
CA ASP A 254 -27.11 -12.20 12.05
C ASP A 254 -27.77 -12.78 10.78
N ALA A 255 -29.08 -13.00 10.78
CA ALA A 255 -29.82 -13.41 9.60
C ALA A 255 -29.65 -12.42 8.42
N ARG A 256 -29.77 -11.11 8.69
CA ARG A 256 -29.57 -10.06 7.69
C ARG A 256 -28.12 -9.97 7.20
N LEU A 257 -27.12 -10.18 8.06
CA LEU A 257 -25.71 -10.24 7.65
C LEU A 257 -25.45 -11.43 6.71
N TRP A 258 -26.10 -12.58 6.93
CA TRP A 258 -26.01 -13.73 6.04
C TRP A 258 -26.57 -13.44 4.64
N GLU A 259 -27.64 -12.63 4.51
CA GLU A 259 -28.22 -12.25 3.22
C GLU A 259 -27.23 -11.45 2.34
N VAL A 260 -26.37 -10.63 2.95
CA VAL A 260 -25.38 -9.80 2.24
C VAL A 260 -24.01 -10.44 2.11
N LYS A 261 -23.78 -11.59 2.74
CA LYS A 261 -22.48 -12.28 2.78
C LYS A 261 -21.94 -12.61 1.38
N ASP A 262 -22.76 -13.18 0.53
CA ASP A 262 -22.33 -13.65 -0.80
C ASP A 262 -21.93 -12.48 -1.70
N GLU A 263 -22.58 -11.32 -1.55
CA GLU A 263 -22.21 -10.09 -2.23
C GLU A 263 -20.86 -9.57 -1.72
N GLY A 264 -20.66 -9.55 -0.40
CA GLY A 264 -19.39 -9.21 0.22
C GLY A 264 -18.24 -10.11 -0.23
N MET A 265 -18.47 -11.41 -0.29
CA MET A 265 -17.47 -12.38 -0.76
C MET A 265 -17.06 -12.15 -2.23
N ARG A 266 -17.99 -11.78 -3.10
CA ARG A 266 -17.67 -11.43 -4.50
C ARG A 266 -16.79 -10.17 -4.59
N LEU A 267 -17.05 -9.18 -3.76
CA LEU A 267 -16.25 -7.96 -3.71
C LEU A 267 -14.84 -8.23 -3.17
N MET A 268 -14.70 -9.06 -2.14
CA MET A 268 -13.39 -9.43 -1.57
C MET A 268 -12.46 -10.12 -2.56
N ASN A 269 -13.00 -10.90 -3.49
CA ASN A 269 -12.20 -11.54 -4.54
C ASN A 269 -11.58 -10.54 -5.55
N SER A 270 -11.91 -9.26 -5.44
CA SER A 270 -11.40 -8.18 -6.29
C SER A 270 -10.42 -7.24 -5.59
N THR A 271 -10.06 -7.49 -4.34
CA THR A 271 -9.16 -6.63 -3.54
C THR A 271 -7.70 -7.08 -3.60
N VAL A 272 -6.82 -6.29 -2.99
CA VAL A 272 -5.34 -6.34 -3.02
C VAL A 272 -4.74 -7.73 -2.73
N CYS A 273 -5.45 -8.59 -2.01
CA CYS A 273 -5.07 -10.00 -1.82
C CYS A 273 -5.87 -10.86 -2.80
N ASN A 274 -5.36 -11.02 -4.01
CA ASN A 274 -5.88 -12.00 -4.93
C ASN A 274 -5.67 -13.40 -4.32
N LYS A 275 -6.74 -14.18 -4.22
CA LYS A 275 -6.67 -15.56 -3.69
C LYS A 275 -5.63 -16.41 -4.43
N ASN A 276 -5.39 -16.09 -5.70
CA ASN A 276 -4.36 -16.73 -6.51
C ASN A 276 -2.93 -16.42 -6.06
N ASP A 277 -2.71 -15.28 -5.35
CA ASP A 277 -1.38 -14.92 -4.81
C ASP A 277 -1.05 -15.75 -3.56
N LEU A 278 -2.08 -16.30 -2.90
CA LEU A 278 -1.95 -17.18 -1.74
C LEU A 278 -1.94 -18.67 -2.13
N ASP A 279 -2.36 -19.01 -3.36
CA ASP A 279 -2.33 -20.37 -3.84
C ASP A 279 -0.90 -20.77 -4.27
N TRP A 280 -0.30 -21.65 -3.51
CA TRP A 280 0.89 -22.38 -3.93
C TRP A 280 0.56 -23.16 -5.21
N ASN A 281 0.92 -22.60 -6.35
CA ASN A 281 0.71 -23.25 -7.62
C ASN A 281 1.66 -24.45 -7.73
N ALA A 282 1.18 -25.63 -7.35
CA ALA A 282 1.94 -26.89 -7.45
C ALA A 282 2.51 -27.11 -8.86
N GLY A 283 1.86 -26.58 -9.89
CA GLY A 283 2.37 -26.59 -11.25
C GLY A 283 3.64 -25.74 -11.47
N SER A 284 3.87 -24.71 -10.65
CA SER A 284 5.10 -23.92 -10.72
C SER A 284 6.29 -24.66 -10.10
N ILE A 285 6.07 -25.48 -9.06
CA ILE A 285 7.09 -26.32 -8.45
C ILE A 285 7.60 -27.33 -9.47
N TRP A 286 6.72 -27.98 -10.22
CA TRP A 286 7.12 -28.95 -11.27
C TRP A 286 7.79 -28.29 -12.47
N ARG A 287 7.35 -27.11 -12.89
CA ARG A 287 8.00 -26.33 -13.97
C ARG A 287 9.40 -25.85 -13.59
N ASN A 288 9.61 -25.50 -12.31
CA ASN A 288 10.89 -24.99 -11.81
C ASN A 288 11.77 -26.08 -11.20
N SER A 289 11.30 -27.32 -11.12
CA SER A 289 12.07 -28.44 -10.55
C SER A 289 13.46 -28.64 -11.18
N PRO A 290 13.66 -28.51 -12.51
CA PRO A 290 14.99 -28.60 -13.11
C PRO A 290 15.94 -27.47 -12.67
N ARG A 291 15.40 -26.24 -12.43
CA ARG A 291 16.17 -25.08 -11.98
C ARG A 291 16.53 -25.20 -10.49
N VAL A 292 15.59 -25.69 -9.67
CA VAL A 292 15.83 -25.99 -8.25
C VAL A 292 16.90 -27.07 -8.09
N MET A 293 16.83 -28.15 -8.86
CA MET A 293 17.85 -29.20 -8.89
C MET A 293 19.23 -28.66 -9.31
N LYS A 294 19.27 -27.80 -10.33
CA LYS A 294 20.51 -27.16 -10.76
C LYS A 294 21.10 -26.23 -9.70
N GLY A 295 20.24 -25.51 -8.96
CA GLY A 295 20.64 -24.67 -7.83
C GLY A 295 21.22 -25.50 -6.67
N LEU A 296 20.54 -26.59 -6.30
CA LEU A 296 21.01 -27.53 -5.28
C LEU A 296 22.36 -28.16 -5.65
N ILE A 297 22.53 -28.63 -6.88
CA ILE A 297 23.79 -29.18 -7.37
C ILE A 297 24.89 -28.13 -7.30
N ARG A 298 24.65 -26.89 -7.70
CA ARG A 298 25.64 -25.79 -7.59
C ARG A 298 26.00 -25.45 -6.14
N SER A 299 25.07 -25.57 -5.20
CA SER A 299 25.34 -25.30 -3.77
C SER A 299 26.12 -26.44 -3.09
N TYR A 300 26.02 -27.68 -3.61
CA TYR A 300 26.79 -28.84 -3.11
C TYR A 300 28.19 -28.94 -3.69
N LEU A 301 28.45 -28.29 -4.83
CA LEU A 301 29.75 -28.29 -5.51
C LEU A 301 30.60 -27.06 -5.19
N ARG A 302 30.15 -26.21 -4.26
CA ARG A 302 30.92 -25.12 -3.64
C ARG A 302 31.27 -25.48 -2.20
#